data_6635d9cc388c644ff46e8473e6337eff
#
_entry.id   6635d9cc388c644ff46e8473e6337eff
#
_cell.length_a   1.000
_cell.length_b   1.000
_cell.length_c   1.000
_cell.angle_alpha   90.00
_cell.angle_beta   90.00
_cell.angle_gamma   90.00
#
_symmetry.space_group_name_H-M   'P 1'
#
loop_
_entity.id
_entity.type
_entity.pdbx_description
1 polymer ?
#
loop_
_entity_poly.entity_id
_entity_poly.type
_entity_poly.pdbx_seq_one_letter_code
_entity_poly.pdbx_strand_id
1 'polypeptide(L)'
;MNWISLNSQEQLSAIKQQSFNKPQVIFKHSTRCSISSMALSRLERAEVPQNADFYFLDLIAFRSVSDAVAEEFQVHHESPQVIVIKNGECVYDESHYAITMDEIEAQLV
;
A
#
# COMPACT_ATOMS: atom_id res chain seq x y z
N MET A 1 -0.19 14.15 -2.52
CA MET A 1 0.11 12.72 -2.79
C MET A 1 -0.49 12.32 -4.13
N ASN A 2 0.31 11.70 -4.98
CA ASN A 2 -0.16 11.22 -6.29
C ASN A 2 -0.44 9.72 -6.22
N TRP A 3 -1.62 9.37 -5.74
CA TRP A 3 -2.02 7.98 -5.66
C TRP A 3 -2.32 7.40 -7.03
N ILE A 4 -1.81 6.19 -7.28
CA ILE A 4 -2.19 5.39 -8.43
C ILE A 4 -3.31 4.47 -7.96
N SER A 5 -4.46 4.51 -8.62
CA SER A 5 -5.59 3.67 -8.21
C SER A 5 -5.30 2.20 -8.49
N LEU A 6 -5.40 1.36 -7.44
CA LEU A 6 -5.29 -0.09 -7.58
C LEU A 6 -6.70 -0.66 -7.54
N ASN A 7 -7.23 -1.02 -8.69
CA ASN A 7 -8.62 -1.42 -8.83
C ASN A 7 -8.85 -2.69 -9.65
N SER A 8 -7.77 -3.36 -10.07
CA SER A 8 -7.90 -4.66 -10.75
C SER A 8 -6.75 -5.58 -10.36
N GLN A 9 -7.03 -6.88 -10.40
CA GLN A 9 -6.03 -7.89 -10.06
C GLN A 9 -4.89 -7.93 -11.09
N GLU A 10 -5.16 -7.56 -12.33
CA GLU A 10 -4.15 -7.53 -13.38
C GLU A 10 -3.01 -6.57 -13.07
N GLN A 11 -3.29 -5.50 -12.30
CA GLN A 11 -2.25 -4.55 -11.91
C GLN A 11 -1.20 -5.17 -11.00
N LEU A 12 -1.52 -6.26 -10.30
CA LEU A 12 -0.60 -6.89 -9.35
C LEU A 12 0.64 -7.45 -10.04
N SER A 13 0.46 -7.99 -11.25
CA SER A 13 1.59 -8.47 -12.04
C SER A 13 2.54 -7.33 -12.38
N ALA A 14 1.99 -6.19 -12.81
CA ALA A 14 2.80 -5.00 -13.13
C ALA A 14 3.50 -4.45 -11.89
N ILE A 15 2.82 -4.41 -10.75
CA ILE A 15 3.40 -3.96 -9.50
C ILE A 15 4.58 -4.84 -9.12
N LYS A 16 4.41 -6.15 -9.23
CA LYS A 16 5.48 -7.11 -8.92
C LYS A 16 6.68 -6.90 -9.81
N GLN A 17 6.46 -6.71 -11.12
CA GLN A 17 7.54 -6.47 -12.07
C GLN A 17 8.27 -5.15 -11.81
N GLN A 18 7.51 -4.08 -11.55
CA GLN A 18 8.09 -2.77 -11.26
C GLN A 18 8.89 -2.77 -9.96
N SER A 19 8.55 -3.63 -9.03
CA SER A 19 9.23 -3.68 -7.72
C SER A 19 10.69 -4.10 -7.82
N PHE A 20 11.11 -4.67 -8.96
CA PHE A 20 12.52 -4.99 -9.20
C PHE A 20 13.32 -3.74 -9.59
N ASN A 21 12.65 -2.67 -10.02
CA ASN A 21 13.28 -1.42 -10.43
C ASN A 21 13.17 -0.35 -9.36
N LYS A 22 12.03 -0.27 -8.69
CA LYS A 22 11.82 0.67 -7.59
C LYS A 22 10.74 0.17 -6.65
N PRO A 23 10.81 0.49 -5.36
CA PRO A 23 9.81 0.02 -4.40
C PRO A 23 8.40 0.41 -4.78
N GLN A 24 7.46 -0.45 -4.46
CA GLN A 24 6.03 -0.24 -4.70
C GLN A 24 5.32 -0.26 -3.37
N VAL A 25 4.51 0.75 -3.09
CA VAL A 25 3.80 0.88 -1.83
C VAL A 25 2.30 0.79 -2.10
N ILE A 26 1.62 -0.09 -1.37
CA ILE A 26 0.17 -0.23 -1.48
C ILE A 26 -0.45 0.19 -0.15
N PHE A 27 -1.40 1.13 -0.19
CA PHE A 27 -2.17 1.52 0.97
C PHE A 27 -3.60 1.01 0.81
N LYS A 28 -4.01 0.11 1.71
CA LYS A 28 -5.38 -0.40 1.77
C LYS A 28 -6.20 0.51 2.66
N HIS A 29 -7.25 1.10 2.10
CA HIS A 29 -8.10 2.05 2.78
C HIS A 29 -9.53 1.54 2.87
N SER A 30 -10.15 1.71 4.05
CA SER A 30 -11.57 1.47 4.23
C SER A 30 -12.28 2.80 4.46
N THR A 31 -13.22 3.15 3.58
CA THR A 31 -13.99 4.38 3.70
C THR A 31 -14.94 4.38 4.91
N ARG A 32 -15.13 3.22 5.52
CA ARG A 32 -16.02 3.06 6.69
C ARG A 32 -15.27 3.01 8.02
N CYS A 33 -13.97 3.22 8.00
CA CYS A 33 -13.13 3.10 9.20
C CYS A 33 -12.47 4.43 9.52
N SER A 34 -12.74 4.98 10.72
CA SER A 34 -12.15 6.25 11.14
C SER A 34 -10.63 6.15 11.30
N ILE A 35 -10.12 4.99 11.73
CA ILE A 35 -8.68 4.77 11.84
C ILE A 35 -8.03 4.84 10.46
N SER A 36 -8.70 4.29 9.45
CA SER A 36 -8.22 4.32 8.07
C SER A 36 -8.19 5.75 7.54
N SER A 37 -9.21 6.54 7.83
CA SER A 37 -9.27 7.95 7.41
C SER A 37 -8.17 8.78 8.08
N MET A 38 -7.85 8.49 9.34
CA MET A 38 -6.76 9.15 10.04
C MET A 38 -5.41 8.80 9.43
N ALA A 39 -5.21 7.52 9.09
CA ALA A 39 -3.98 7.07 8.44
C ALA A 39 -3.81 7.74 7.08
N LEU A 40 -4.86 7.78 6.27
CA LEU A 40 -4.85 8.45 4.97
C LEU A 40 -4.47 9.92 5.11
N SER A 41 -5.13 10.62 6.04
CA SER A 41 -4.87 12.05 6.28
C SER A 41 -3.41 12.28 6.68
N ARG A 42 -2.87 11.41 7.53
CA ARG A 42 -1.47 11.51 7.96
C ARG A 42 -0.50 11.33 6.79
N LEU A 43 -0.77 10.36 5.92
CA LEU A 43 0.07 10.12 4.76
C LEU A 43 -0.02 11.27 3.76
N GLU A 44 -1.21 11.83 3.58
CA GLU A 44 -1.40 12.93 2.63
C GLU A 44 -0.77 14.25 3.09
N ARG A 45 -0.59 14.43 4.40
CA ARG A 45 0.10 15.60 4.93
C ARG A 45 1.61 15.47 4.89
N ALA A 46 2.13 14.28 4.70
CA ALA A 46 3.57 14.04 4.67
C ALA A 46 4.14 14.37 3.29
N GLU A 47 5.44 14.65 3.25
CA GLU A 47 6.15 14.84 1.99
C GLU A 47 6.26 13.50 1.28
N VAL A 48 5.97 13.47 -0.03
CA VAL A 48 5.92 12.25 -0.82
C VAL A 48 7.33 11.84 -1.25
N PRO A 49 7.78 10.64 -0.88
CA PRO A 49 9.05 10.11 -1.41
C PRO A 49 8.98 9.95 -2.93
N GLN A 50 10.05 10.33 -3.63
CA GLN A 50 10.09 10.28 -5.09
C GLN A 50 10.62 8.94 -5.63
N ASN A 51 11.13 8.09 -4.76
CA ASN A 51 11.78 6.84 -5.16
C ASN A 51 10.88 5.61 -5.03
N ALA A 52 9.57 5.81 -5.01
CA ALA A 52 8.59 4.72 -4.94
C ALA A 52 7.32 5.13 -5.65
N ASP A 53 6.54 4.13 -6.08
CA ASP A 53 5.19 4.34 -6.58
C ASP A 53 4.20 4.05 -5.45
N PHE A 54 3.18 4.88 -5.29
CA PHE A 54 2.19 4.75 -4.22
C PHE A 54 0.83 4.42 -4.81
N TYR A 55 0.26 3.30 -4.38
CA TYR A 55 -1.03 2.81 -4.85
C TYR A 55 -2.08 2.94 -3.77
N PHE A 56 -3.27 3.36 -4.16
CA PHE A 56 -4.42 3.49 -3.29
C PHE A 56 -5.43 2.39 -3.62
N LEU A 57 -5.73 1.55 -2.64
CA LEU A 57 -6.71 0.47 -2.80
C LEU A 57 -7.88 0.72 -1.86
N ASP A 58 -9.04 1.05 -2.45
CA ASP A 58 -10.30 1.13 -1.72
C ASP A 58 -10.82 -0.29 -1.54
N LEU A 59 -10.58 -0.87 -0.37
CA LEU A 59 -10.91 -2.28 -0.15
C LEU A 59 -12.41 -2.55 -0.06
N ILE A 60 -13.22 -1.53 0.23
CA ILE A 60 -14.67 -1.70 0.25
C ILE A 60 -15.19 -1.89 -1.18
N ALA A 61 -14.73 -1.06 -2.11
CA ALA A 61 -15.13 -1.14 -3.51
C ALA A 61 -14.47 -2.32 -4.25
N PHE A 62 -13.24 -2.67 -3.87
CA PHE A 62 -12.43 -3.67 -4.59
C PHE A 62 -11.93 -4.78 -3.66
N ARG A 63 -12.87 -5.44 -2.97
CA ARG A 63 -12.53 -6.48 -1.99
C ARG A 63 -11.73 -7.62 -2.60
N SER A 64 -12.08 -8.04 -3.82
CA SER A 64 -11.36 -9.14 -4.47
C SER A 64 -9.91 -8.77 -4.78
N VAL A 65 -9.64 -7.51 -5.08
CA VAL A 65 -8.27 -7.04 -5.30
C VAL A 65 -7.50 -7.05 -3.98
N SER A 66 -8.14 -6.63 -2.90
CA SER A 66 -7.54 -6.67 -1.56
C SER A 66 -7.17 -8.09 -1.15
N ASP A 67 -8.06 -9.05 -1.41
CA ASP A 67 -7.81 -10.47 -1.12
C ASP A 67 -6.64 -11.00 -1.97
N ALA A 68 -6.59 -10.59 -3.24
CA ALA A 68 -5.52 -11.00 -4.15
C ALA A 68 -4.16 -10.45 -3.70
N VAL A 69 -4.11 -9.22 -3.17
CA VAL A 69 -2.88 -8.64 -2.62
C VAL A 69 -2.36 -9.51 -1.47
N ALA A 70 -3.25 -9.87 -0.55
CA ALA A 70 -2.87 -10.70 0.61
C ALA A 70 -2.31 -12.03 0.17
N GLU A 71 -2.92 -12.65 -0.83
CA GLU A 71 -2.49 -13.95 -1.34
C GLU A 71 -1.20 -13.84 -2.16
N GLU A 72 -1.13 -12.89 -3.09
CA GLU A 72 0.02 -12.73 -3.98
C GLU A 72 1.31 -12.43 -3.21
N PHE A 73 1.22 -11.57 -2.21
CA PHE A 73 2.41 -11.11 -1.47
C PHE A 73 2.55 -11.77 -0.10
N GLN A 74 1.73 -12.76 0.21
CA GLN A 74 1.79 -13.55 1.44
C GLN A 74 1.79 -12.65 2.68
N VAL A 75 0.86 -11.71 2.73
CA VAL A 75 0.73 -10.78 3.85
C VAL A 75 -0.68 -10.88 4.42
N HIS A 76 -0.77 -11.03 5.74
CA HIS A 76 -2.05 -11.13 6.42
C HIS A 76 -2.85 -9.84 6.23
N HIS A 77 -4.12 -9.99 5.83
CA HIS A 77 -4.99 -8.83 5.59
C HIS A 77 -5.25 -8.06 6.87
N GLU A 78 -5.05 -6.76 6.81
CA GLU A 78 -5.46 -5.79 7.84
C GLU A 78 -6.03 -4.55 7.16
N SER A 79 -6.70 -3.69 7.92
CA SER A 79 -7.26 -2.45 7.38
C SER A 79 -7.35 -1.39 8.49
N PRO A 80 -6.76 -0.21 8.31
CA PRO A 80 -5.87 0.17 7.19
C PRO A 80 -4.56 -0.58 7.24
N GLN A 81 -3.94 -0.72 6.08
CA GLN A 81 -2.66 -1.42 5.99
C GLN A 81 -1.82 -0.79 4.88
N VAL A 82 -0.52 -0.65 5.14
CA VAL A 82 0.46 -0.30 4.12
C VAL A 82 1.38 -1.50 3.90
N ILE A 83 1.72 -1.75 2.63
CA ILE A 83 2.56 -2.86 2.21
C ILE A 83 3.63 -2.30 1.29
N VAL A 84 4.90 -2.60 1.59
CA VAL A 84 6.02 -2.19 0.74
C VAL A 84 6.56 -3.43 0.02
N ILE A 85 6.63 -3.35 -1.30
CA ILE A 85 7.05 -4.45 -2.15
C ILE A 85 8.36 -4.08 -2.84
N LYS A 86 9.36 -4.93 -2.67
CA LYS A 86 10.68 -4.78 -3.30
C LYS A 86 11.12 -6.15 -3.81
N ASN A 87 11.65 -6.17 -5.03
CA ASN A 87 12.17 -7.41 -5.63
C ASN A 87 11.12 -8.54 -5.63
N GLY A 88 9.87 -8.17 -5.88
CA GLY A 88 8.76 -9.11 -6.01
C GLY A 88 8.17 -9.59 -4.70
N GLU A 89 8.63 -9.09 -3.55
CA GLU A 89 8.21 -9.57 -2.24
C GLU A 89 7.78 -8.44 -1.32
N CYS A 90 6.86 -8.74 -0.40
CA CYS A 90 6.53 -7.83 0.70
C CYS A 90 7.71 -7.82 1.68
N VAL A 91 8.35 -6.66 1.82
CA VAL A 91 9.48 -6.49 2.74
C VAL A 91 9.08 -5.78 4.02
N TYR A 92 7.90 -5.18 4.04
CA TYR A 92 7.40 -4.45 5.20
C TYR A 92 5.89 -4.30 5.08
N ASP A 93 5.19 -4.49 6.18
CA ASP A 93 3.78 -4.14 6.27
C ASP A 93 3.50 -3.56 7.65
N GLU A 94 2.54 -2.67 7.73
CA GLU A 94 2.12 -2.07 8.98
C GLU A 94 0.63 -1.75 8.90
N SER A 95 -0.02 -1.69 10.06
CA SER A 95 -1.46 -1.47 10.10
C SER A 95 -1.87 -0.53 11.21
N HIS A 96 -3.09 0.01 11.08
CA HIS A 96 -3.76 0.82 12.09
C HIS A 96 -2.96 2.07 12.46
N TYR A 97 -2.72 2.31 13.75
CA TYR A 97 -2.08 3.54 14.24
C TYR A 97 -0.59 3.63 13.95
N ALA A 98 0.04 2.51 13.62
CA ALA A 98 1.49 2.47 13.39
C ALA A 98 1.88 2.89 11.98
N ILE A 99 0.92 3.17 11.10
CA ILE A 99 1.20 3.61 9.73
C ILE A 99 1.70 5.05 9.76
N THR A 100 2.96 5.27 9.38
CA THR A 100 3.55 6.60 9.25
C THR A 100 4.43 6.66 8.02
N MET A 101 4.55 7.85 7.42
CA MET A 101 5.42 8.02 6.25
C MET A 101 6.88 7.82 6.61
N ASP A 102 7.31 8.20 7.81
CA ASP A 102 8.69 8.02 8.25
C ASP A 102 9.11 6.54 8.22
N GLU A 103 8.24 5.67 8.72
CA GLU A 103 8.52 4.24 8.72
C GLU A 103 8.50 3.67 7.30
N ILE A 104 7.60 4.17 6.45
CA ILE A 104 7.55 3.76 5.04
C ILE A 104 8.85 4.16 4.35
N GLU A 105 9.28 5.41 4.53
CA GLU A 105 10.53 5.91 3.91
C GLU A 105 11.74 5.09 4.30
N ALA A 106 11.78 4.62 5.54
CA ALA A 106 12.89 3.79 6.01
C ALA A 106 13.04 2.50 5.21
N GLN A 107 11.96 2.04 4.60
CA GLN A 107 11.95 0.80 3.80
C GLN A 107 12.30 1.04 2.32
N LEU A 108 12.39 2.30 1.89
CA LEU A 108 12.56 2.62 0.48
C LEU A 108 14.04 2.80 0.05
N VAL A 109 14.94 2.69 0.98
CA VAL A 109 16.38 2.82 0.70
C VAL A 109 16.99 1.53 0.21
#